data_1953931b07306f1fd9ed94b9848cefd6
#
_entry.id   1953931b07306f1fd9ed94b9848cefd6
#
_cell.length_a   1.000
_cell.length_b   1.000
_cell.length_c   1.000
_cell.angle_alpha   90.00
_cell.angle_beta   90.00
_cell.angle_gamma   90.00
#
_symmetry.space_group_name_H-M   'P 1'
#
loop_
_entity.id
_entity.type
_entity.pdbx_description
1 polymer ?
#
loop_
_entity_poly.entity_id
_entity_poly.type
_entity_poly.pdbx_seq_one_letter_code
_entity_poly.pdbx_strand_id
1 'polypeptide(L)'
;MTQTPSHGRFVVVPAAYVFLLRDGEAGTEVLLQLRQNTGYMDDHWAAAAAGHVERGETAYDAAHREAHEELGVTDLELSFVTSMQRTRHDEPIDERIDFFFTARSWTGEPRIVEPDKAAELRWCPLDGLPEPVVPHERSVLEGLRTGTTTAYSTFGF
;
A
#
# COMPACT_ATOMS: atom_id res chain seq x y z
N MET A 1 8.86 19.44 9.62
CA MET A 1 8.35 19.63 8.26
C MET A 1 7.38 20.79 8.23
N THR A 2 7.66 21.81 7.44
CA THR A 2 6.77 22.94 7.28
C THR A 2 5.68 22.57 6.28
N GLN A 3 4.45 22.56 6.76
CA GLN A 3 3.32 22.47 5.84
C GLN A 3 3.11 23.82 5.15
N THR A 4 2.80 23.79 3.87
CA THR A 4 2.30 24.97 3.17
C THR A 4 1.02 25.41 3.86
N PRO A 5 0.86 26.72 4.20
CA PRO A 5 -0.36 27.18 4.85
C PRO A 5 -1.57 26.79 4.01
N SER A 6 -2.49 26.06 4.62
CA SER A 6 -3.73 25.62 3.97
C SER A 6 -4.84 26.68 4.05
N HIS A 7 -4.50 27.91 4.44
CA HIS A 7 -5.46 28.99 4.71
C HIS A 7 -6.55 28.55 5.72
N GLY A 8 -6.15 27.76 6.74
CA GLY A 8 -7.07 27.24 7.75
C GLY A 8 -7.89 26.03 7.31
N ARG A 9 -7.65 25.51 6.11
CA ARG A 9 -8.37 24.32 5.64
C ARG A 9 -7.71 23.04 6.14
N PHE A 10 -8.54 22.05 6.42
CA PHE A 10 -8.07 20.71 6.69
C PHE A 10 -7.44 20.13 5.43
N VAL A 11 -6.26 19.54 5.55
CA VAL A 11 -5.56 18.90 4.44
C VAL A 11 -5.19 17.46 4.79
N VAL A 12 -5.17 16.60 3.79
CA VAL A 12 -4.80 15.20 3.94
C VAL A 12 -3.64 14.87 2.99
N VAL A 13 -2.84 13.88 3.37
CA VAL A 13 -1.72 13.40 2.55
C VAL A 13 -2.23 12.22 1.71
N PRO A 14 -2.22 12.30 0.38
CA PRO A 14 -2.61 11.17 -0.47
C PRO A 14 -1.47 10.19 -0.65
N ALA A 15 -1.79 8.90 -0.62
CA ALA A 15 -0.83 7.84 -0.88
C ALA A 15 -1.46 6.75 -1.74
N ALA A 16 -0.64 6.03 -2.49
CA ALA A 16 -1.06 4.91 -3.33
C ALA A 16 -0.39 3.63 -2.84
N TYR A 17 -1.16 2.53 -2.82
CA TYR A 17 -0.73 1.21 -2.39
C TYR A 17 -1.04 0.21 -3.48
N VAL A 18 -0.12 -0.72 -3.73
CA VAL A 18 -0.31 -1.77 -4.72
C VAL A 18 -0.08 -3.14 -4.07
N PHE A 19 -1.13 -3.97 -4.10
CA PHE A 19 -1.00 -5.38 -3.75
C PHE A 19 -0.89 -6.19 -5.03
N LEU A 20 0.28 -6.78 -5.28
CA LEU A 20 0.43 -7.76 -6.37
C LEU A 20 -0.18 -9.06 -5.91
N LEU A 21 -1.05 -9.64 -6.73
CA LEU A 21 -1.74 -10.89 -6.44
C LEU A 21 -1.38 -11.93 -7.48
N ARG A 22 -1.32 -13.18 -7.07
CA ARG A 22 -1.19 -14.33 -7.96
C ARG A 22 -2.00 -15.51 -7.44
N ASP A 23 -2.27 -16.47 -8.30
CA ASP A 23 -2.88 -17.73 -7.88
C ASP A 23 -1.77 -18.67 -7.43
N GLY A 24 -1.83 -19.10 -6.16
CA GLY A 24 -0.95 -20.10 -5.57
C GLY A 24 -1.63 -21.45 -5.50
N GLU A 25 -0.91 -22.45 -4.98
CA GLU A 25 -1.45 -23.82 -4.85
C GLU A 25 -2.69 -23.90 -3.96
N ALA A 26 -2.74 -23.08 -2.92
CA ALA A 26 -3.82 -23.08 -1.93
C ALA A 26 -4.77 -21.90 -2.06
N GLY A 27 -4.70 -21.13 -3.15
CA GLY A 27 -5.56 -19.96 -3.38
C GLY A 27 -4.76 -18.70 -3.71
N THR A 28 -5.40 -17.55 -3.58
CA THR A 28 -4.77 -16.26 -3.89
C THR A 28 -3.66 -15.94 -2.91
N GLU A 29 -2.52 -15.52 -3.44
CA GLU A 29 -1.37 -15.03 -2.67
C GLU A 29 -1.15 -13.55 -2.96
N VAL A 30 -0.67 -12.82 -1.95
CA VAL A 30 -0.29 -11.42 -2.05
C VAL A 30 1.20 -11.27 -1.77
N LEU A 31 1.87 -10.38 -2.53
CA LEU A 31 3.28 -10.08 -2.29
C LEU A 31 3.38 -9.01 -1.21
N LEU A 32 4.05 -9.34 -0.11
CA LEU A 32 4.29 -8.42 1.00
C LEU A 32 5.79 -8.23 1.20
N GLN A 33 6.15 -7.06 1.74
CA GLN A 33 7.51 -6.76 2.15
C GLN A 33 7.59 -6.61 3.67
N LEU A 34 8.71 -7.03 4.24
CA LEU A 34 9.02 -6.79 5.64
C LEU A 34 9.74 -5.46 5.76
N ARG A 35 9.11 -4.48 6.41
CA ARG A 35 9.64 -3.12 6.54
C ARG A 35 10.84 -3.09 7.49
N GLN A 36 11.85 -2.29 7.14
CA GLN A 36 12.99 -2.01 8.03
C GLN A 36 13.56 -0.62 7.78
N ASN A 37 14.14 -0.02 8.79
CA ASN A 37 14.86 1.25 8.72
C ASN A 37 14.05 2.42 8.15
N THR A 38 12.72 2.39 8.30
CA THR A 38 11.84 3.45 7.79
C THR A 38 11.40 4.42 8.89
N GLY A 39 11.50 4.00 10.15
CA GLY A 39 11.00 4.76 11.30
C GLY A 39 9.48 4.67 11.48
N TYR A 40 8.79 3.87 10.66
CA TYR A 40 7.35 3.68 10.76
C TYR A 40 6.99 2.22 10.52
N MET A 41 6.37 1.60 11.53
CA MET A 41 5.91 0.21 11.45
C MET A 41 6.99 -0.76 10.95
N ASP A 42 8.23 -0.55 11.38
CA ASP A 42 9.33 -1.46 11.05
C ASP A 42 9.06 -2.84 11.68
N ASP A 43 9.59 -3.87 11.05
CA ASP A 43 9.33 -5.27 11.40
C ASP A 43 7.87 -5.70 11.18
N HIS A 44 7.08 -4.89 10.47
CA HIS A 44 5.73 -5.25 10.02
C HIS A 44 5.76 -5.57 8.53
N TRP A 45 4.87 -6.48 8.14
CA TRP A 45 4.61 -6.78 6.73
C TRP A 45 3.66 -5.74 6.14
N ALA A 46 3.93 -5.35 4.91
CA ALA A 46 3.21 -4.28 4.22
C ALA A 46 3.10 -4.57 2.73
N ALA A 47 2.29 -3.79 2.03
CA ALA A 47 2.25 -3.82 0.57
C ALA A 47 3.67 -3.70 0.02
N ALA A 48 3.97 -4.48 -1.02
CA ALA A 48 5.30 -4.47 -1.62
C ALA A 48 5.63 -3.15 -2.32
N ALA A 49 4.62 -2.39 -2.73
CA ALA A 49 4.81 -1.06 -3.30
C ALA A 49 3.78 -0.08 -2.73
N ALA A 50 4.26 1.04 -2.22
CA ALA A 50 3.42 2.11 -1.69
C ALA A 50 4.22 3.41 -1.58
N GLY A 51 3.54 4.54 -1.71
CA GLY A 51 4.17 5.84 -1.51
C GLY A 51 3.21 7.00 -1.70
N HIS A 52 3.66 8.19 -1.36
CA HIS A 52 2.87 9.40 -1.48
C HIS A 52 2.61 9.75 -2.94
N VAL A 53 1.38 10.20 -3.22
CA VAL A 53 1.05 10.80 -4.51
C VAL A 53 1.73 12.17 -4.58
N GLU A 54 2.46 12.41 -5.65
CA GLU A 54 3.16 13.68 -5.87
C GLU A 54 2.25 14.67 -6.60
N ARG A 55 2.57 15.96 -6.44
CA ARG A 55 1.82 17.01 -7.14
C ARG A 55 1.89 16.79 -8.64
N GLY A 56 0.73 16.81 -9.28
CA GLY A 56 0.64 16.66 -10.74
C GLY A 56 0.46 15.23 -11.22
N GLU A 57 0.52 14.24 -10.33
CA GLU A 57 0.21 12.86 -10.70
C GLU A 57 -1.11 12.40 -10.06
N THR A 58 -1.75 11.44 -10.71
CA THR A 58 -2.91 10.76 -10.11
C THR A 58 -2.44 9.67 -9.17
N ALA A 59 -3.34 9.16 -8.32
CA ALA A 59 -3.02 7.99 -7.49
C ALA A 59 -2.67 6.77 -8.36
N TYR A 60 -3.32 6.65 -9.53
CA TYR A 60 -3.01 5.61 -10.51
C TYR A 60 -1.57 5.74 -11.02
N ASP A 61 -1.13 6.96 -11.38
CA ASP A 61 0.25 7.21 -11.81
C ASP A 61 1.24 6.90 -10.69
N ALA A 62 0.92 7.33 -9.46
CA ALA A 62 1.77 7.07 -8.29
C ALA A 62 1.93 5.57 -8.04
N ALA A 63 0.86 4.79 -8.20
CA ALA A 63 0.90 3.35 -8.05
C ALA A 63 1.88 2.71 -9.04
N HIS A 64 1.82 3.11 -10.31
CA HIS A 64 2.75 2.62 -11.34
C HIS A 64 4.20 3.01 -11.01
N ARG A 65 4.42 4.26 -10.64
CA ARG A 65 5.75 4.79 -10.31
C ARG A 65 6.36 4.05 -9.11
N GLU A 66 5.60 3.90 -8.04
CA GLU A 66 6.08 3.22 -6.84
C GLU A 66 6.38 1.74 -7.09
N ALA A 67 5.55 1.05 -7.87
CA ALA A 67 5.80 -0.34 -8.22
C ALA A 67 7.12 -0.48 -9.01
N HIS A 68 7.42 0.45 -9.91
CA HIS A 68 8.67 0.46 -10.64
C HIS A 68 9.86 0.77 -9.72
N GLU A 69 9.75 1.80 -8.89
CA GLU A 69 10.83 2.23 -8.01
C GLU A 69 11.16 1.19 -6.93
N GLU A 70 10.16 0.54 -6.37
CA GLU A 70 10.36 -0.37 -5.26
C GLU A 70 10.55 -1.83 -5.67
N LEU A 71 9.94 -2.26 -6.78
CA LEU A 71 9.93 -3.66 -7.20
C LEU A 71 10.54 -3.92 -8.58
N GLY A 72 10.77 -2.87 -9.36
CA GLY A 72 11.30 -3.00 -10.71
C GLY A 72 10.30 -3.56 -11.72
N VAL A 73 9.01 -3.50 -11.44
CA VAL A 73 7.97 -3.98 -12.35
C VAL A 73 7.28 -2.83 -13.08
N THR A 74 6.79 -3.12 -14.29
CA THR A 74 6.12 -2.16 -15.17
C THR A 74 4.86 -2.79 -15.76
N ASP A 75 4.09 -2.01 -16.51
CA ASP A 75 2.92 -2.48 -17.25
C ASP A 75 1.89 -3.19 -16.38
N LEU A 76 1.66 -2.67 -15.18
CA LEU A 76 0.68 -3.25 -14.26
C LEU A 76 -0.74 -2.98 -14.78
N GLU A 77 -1.57 -4.03 -14.77
CA GLU A 77 -3.02 -3.86 -14.90
C GLU A 77 -3.60 -3.64 -13.50
N LEU A 78 -3.83 -2.38 -13.16
CA LEU A 78 -4.32 -2.00 -11.84
C LEU A 78 -5.84 -2.09 -11.77
N SER A 79 -6.34 -2.71 -10.70
CA SER A 79 -7.75 -2.70 -10.33
C SER A 79 -7.90 -1.90 -9.04
N PHE A 80 -8.86 -0.97 -9.02
CA PHE A 80 -9.11 -0.16 -7.84
C PHE A 80 -9.81 -1.00 -6.76
N VAL A 81 -9.38 -0.86 -5.50
CA VAL A 81 -9.96 -1.57 -4.36
C VAL A 81 -10.79 -0.63 -3.50
N THR A 82 -10.15 0.38 -2.92
CA THR A 82 -10.82 1.30 -2.00
C THR A 82 -10.02 2.59 -1.87
N SER A 83 -10.72 3.69 -1.60
CA SER A 83 -10.09 4.89 -1.03
C SER A 83 -10.41 4.93 0.45
N MET A 84 -9.35 4.91 1.25
CA MET A 84 -9.45 4.84 2.72
C MET A 84 -9.11 6.19 3.32
N GLN A 85 -10.05 6.78 4.02
CA GLN A 85 -9.77 7.93 4.86
C GLN A 85 -9.23 7.42 6.20
N ARG A 86 -8.05 7.89 6.57
CA ARG A 86 -7.35 7.36 7.75
C ARG A 86 -6.82 8.47 8.63
N THR A 87 -6.90 8.27 9.94
CA THR A 87 -6.33 9.19 10.93
C THR A 87 -5.67 8.39 12.07
N ARG A 88 -4.73 9.02 12.75
CA ARG A 88 -4.20 8.56 14.04
C ARG A 88 -4.46 9.61 15.12
N HIS A 89 -5.11 10.72 14.77
CA HIS A 89 -5.41 11.84 15.68
C HIS A 89 -4.16 12.44 16.32
N ASP A 90 -3.02 12.39 15.64
CA ASP A 90 -1.71 12.77 16.18
C ASP A 90 -1.10 13.92 15.37
N GLU A 91 -0.37 13.62 14.32
CA GLU A 91 0.33 14.61 13.51
C GLU A 91 -0.41 14.89 12.19
N PRO A 92 -0.19 16.06 11.55
CA PRO A 92 -0.78 16.33 10.24
C PRO A 92 -0.45 15.26 9.18
N ILE A 93 0.75 14.65 9.24
CA ILE A 93 1.14 13.58 8.32
C ILE A 93 0.29 12.33 8.48
N ASP A 94 -0.39 12.18 9.60
CA ASP A 94 -1.25 11.04 9.90
C ASP A 94 -2.67 11.20 9.37
N GLU A 95 -3.00 12.38 8.81
CA GLU A 95 -4.29 12.61 8.15
C GLU A 95 -4.15 12.23 6.69
N ARG A 96 -4.78 11.11 6.29
CA ARG A 96 -4.48 10.44 5.03
C ARG A 96 -5.71 10.14 4.19
N ILE A 97 -5.50 10.14 2.88
CA ILE A 97 -6.37 9.40 1.95
C ILE A 97 -5.46 8.40 1.24
N ASP A 98 -5.70 7.12 1.48
CA ASP A 98 -4.93 6.04 0.89
C ASP A 98 -5.76 5.38 -0.23
N PHE A 99 -5.18 5.31 -1.43
CA PHE A 99 -5.79 4.67 -2.59
C PHE A 99 -5.16 3.29 -2.76
N PHE A 100 -5.97 2.25 -2.64
CA PHE A 100 -5.49 0.87 -2.75
C PHE A 100 -5.85 0.28 -4.10
N PHE A 101 -4.86 -0.36 -4.72
CA PHE A 101 -5.00 -1.07 -5.98
C PHE A 101 -4.48 -2.48 -5.84
N THR A 102 -4.99 -3.38 -6.69
CA THR A 102 -4.40 -4.71 -6.89
C THR A 102 -3.92 -4.83 -8.32
N ALA A 103 -2.96 -5.72 -8.56
CA ALA A 103 -2.52 -6.08 -9.91
C ALA A 103 -2.29 -7.57 -9.97
N ARG A 104 -2.81 -8.22 -11.00
CA ARG A 104 -2.60 -9.65 -11.28
C ARG A 104 -1.73 -9.88 -12.50
N SER A 105 -1.38 -8.81 -13.24
CA SER A 105 -0.46 -8.89 -14.36
C SER A 105 0.47 -7.70 -14.37
N TRP A 106 1.70 -7.94 -14.76
CA TRP A 106 2.77 -6.94 -14.85
C TRP A 106 3.91 -7.51 -15.70
N THR A 107 4.88 -6.64 -16.03
CA THR A 107 6.10 -7.02 -16.73
C THR A 107 7.28 -6.96 -15.75
N GLY A 108 8.10 -7.99 -15.73
CA GLY A 108 9.28 -8.09 -14.88
C GLY A 108 9.07 -8.97 -13.66
N GLU A 109 10.15 -9.38 -13.03
CA GLU A 109 10.11 -10.17 -11.81
C GLU A 109 10.25 -9.22 -10.62
N PRO A 110 9.26 -9.20 -9.70
CA PRO A 110 9.35 -8.34 -8.51
C PRO A 110 10.58 -8.66 -7.70
N ARG A 111 11.33 -7.63 -7.33
CA ARG A 111 12.53 -7.74 -6.51
C ARG A 111 12.66 -6.54 -5.58
N ILE A 112 13.45 -6.68 -4.53
CA ILE A 112 13.76 -5.55 -3.65
C ILE A 112 14.74 -4.64 -4.37
N VAL A 113 14.30 -3.43 -4.77
CA VAL A 113 15.17 -2.42 -5.38
C VAL A 113 15.85 -1.57 -4.31
N GLU A 114 15.16 -1.33 -3.18
CA GLU A 114 15.66 -0.53 -2.06
C GLU A 114 15.89 -1.43 -0.83
N PRO A 115 17.03 -2.15 -0.77
CA PRO A 115 17.27 -3.14 0.29
C PRO A 115 17.40 -2.52 1.68
N ASP A 116 17.68 -1.23 1.77
CA ASP A 116 17.74 -0.54 3.07
C ASP A 116 16.39 -0.47 3.77
N LYS A 117 15.29 -0.47 3.02
CA LYS A 117 13.93 -0.26 3.53
C LYS A 117 13.09 -1.51 3.59
N ALA A 118 13.50 -2.58 2.93
CA ALA A 118 12.79 -3.86 2.89
C ALA A 118 13.77 -4.99 3.16
N ALA A 119 13.49 -5.78 4.20
CA ALA A 119 14.33 -6.91 4.58
C ALA A 119 14.01 -8.16 3.76
N GLU A 120 12.77 -8.31 3.33
CA GLU A 120 12.28 -9.53 2.66
C GLU A 120 11.07 -9.20 1.79
N LEU A 121 10.94 -9.92 0.68
CA LEU A 121 9.70 -10.03 -0.09
C LEU A 121 9.20 -11.46 0.03
N ARG A 122 7.89 -11.61 0.25
CA ARG A 122 7.29 -12.94 0.39
C ARG A 122 5.90 -12.97 -0.23
N TRP A 123 5.64 -14.02 -0.99
CA TRP A 123 4.28 -14.35 -1.42
C TRP A 123 3.59 -15.05 -0.28
N CYS A 124 2.48 -14.47 0.19
CA CYS A 124 1.75 -14.94 1.36
C CYS A 124 0.33 -15.32 0.96
N PRO A 125 -0.17 -16.48 1.43
CA PRO A 125 -1.59 -16.80 1.22
C PRO A 125 -2.46 -15.70 1.81
N LEU A 126 -3.48 -15.28 1.06
CA LEU A 126 -4.38 -14.23 1.54
C LEU A 126 -5.14 -14.67 2.80
N ASP A 127 -5.41 -15.97 2.94
CA ASP A 127 -6.04 -16.56 4.12
C ASP A 127 -5.04 -17.07 5.16
N GLY A 128 -3.75 -16.75 5.00
CA GLY A 128 -2.70 -17.15 5.94
C GLY A 128 -1.62 -16.07 6.02
N LEU A 129 -2.00 -14.83 6.30
CA LEU A 129 -1.07 -13.70 6.35
C LEU A 129 -0.04 -13.86 7.48
N PRO A 130 1.20 -13.39 7.27
CA PRO A 130 2.19 -13.34 8.34
C PRO A 130 1.79 -12.31 9.40
N GLU A 131 2.45 -12.35 10.54
CA GLU A 131 2.22 -11.38 11.62
C GLU A 131 3.54 -10.72 12.01
N PRO A 132 3.51 -9.41 12.35
CA PRO A 132 2.38 -8.50 12.23
C PRO A 132 2.30 -7.88 10.82
N VAL A 133 1.10 -7.58 10.37
CA VAL A 133 0.86 -6.78 9.16
C VAL A 133 0.48 -5.37 9.58
N VAL A 134 0.90 -4.36 8.86
CA VAL A 134 0.50 -2.96 9.11
C VAL A 134 -1.03 -2.90 9.23
N PRO A 135 -1.59 -2.41 10.34
CA PRO A 135 -3.01 -2.61 10.66
C PRO A 135 -4.01 -2.10 9.63
N HIS A 136 -3.82 -0.89 9.07
CA HIS A 136 -4.76 -0.37 8.07
C HIS A 136 -4.69 -1.14 6.75
N GLU A 137 -3.52 -1.66 6.40
CA GLU A 137 -3.34 -2.50 5.21
C GLU A 137 -3.95 -3.88 5.43
N ARG A 138 -3.81 -4.42 6.64
CA ARG A 138 -4.45 -5.69 7.00
C ARG A 138 -5.96 -5.61 6.84
N SER A 139 -6.57 -4.50 7.22
CA SER A 139 -8.00 -4.25 7.04
C SER A 139 -8.42 -4.41 5.58
N VAL A 140 -7.63 -3.87 4.66
CA VAL A 140 -7.90 -4.00 3.22
C VAL A 140 -7.74 -5.45 2.75
N LEU A 141 -6.66 -6.11 3.19
CA LEU A 141 -6.40 -7.51 2.83
C LEU A 141 -7.51 -8.44 3.32
N GLU A 142 -8.04 -8.20 4.52
CA GLU A 142 -9.18 -8.96 5.04
C GLU A 142 -10.43 -8.76 4.19
N GLY A 143 -10.67 -7.53 3.74
CA GLY A 143 -11.77 -7.24 2.81
C GLY A 143 -11.62 -7.96 1.48
N LEU A 144 -10.40 -8.04 0.95
CA LEU A 144 -10.10 -8.79 -0.27
C LEU A 144 -10.34 -10.29 -0.06
N ARG A 145 -9.93 -10.82 1.09
CA ARG A 145 -10.11 -12.23 1.42
C ARG A 145 -11.58 -12.61 1.50
N THR A 146 -12.40 -11.76 2.10
CA THR A 146 -13.82 -12.05 2.34
C THR A 146 -14.75 -11.54 1.23
N GLY A 147 -14.22 -10.79 0.26
CA GLY A 147 -15.03 -10.18 -0.81
C GLY A 147 -15.94 -9.06 -0.31
N THR A 148 -15.53 -8.35 0.75
CA THR A 148 -16.35 -7.32 1.39
C THR A 148 -15.77 -5.91 1.22
N THR A 149 -14.83 -5.69 0.30
CA THR A 149 -14.27 -4.36 0.04
C THR A 149 -15.34 -3.42 -0.51
N THR A 150 -15.29 -2.17 -0.08
CA THR A 150 -16.15 -1.09 -0.58
C THR A 150 -15.30 0.02 -1.13
N ALA A 151 -15.86 0.81 -2.06
CA ALA A 151 -15.11 1.88 -2.71
C ALA A 151 -14.60 2.94 -1.71
N TYR A 152 -15.32 3.14 -0.62
CA TYR A 152 -14.92 4.02 0.46
C TYR A 152 -14.79 3.24 1.76
N SER A 153 -13.69 3.47 2.47
CA SER A 153 -13.44 2.85 3.77
C SER A 153 -12.78 3.86 4.71
N THR A 154 -12.76 3.54 5.98
CA THR A 154 -12.13 4.39 7.01
C THR A 154 -11.29 3.56 7.94
N PHE A 155 -10.33 4.20 8.61
CA PHE A 155 -9.50 3.58 9.62
C PHE A 155 -9.05 4.60 10.65
N GLY A 156 -9.21 4.28 11.92
CA GLY A 156 -8.73 5.13 13.03
C GLY A 156 -9.75 6.13 13.57
N PHE A 157 -10.97 6.12 13.07
CA PHE A 157 -12.04 7.02 13.53
C PHE A 157 -12.84 6.42 14.67
#